data_fc1c64f7764a02804bd730a15e0b5d5c
#
_entry.id   fc1c64f7764a02804bd730a15e0b5d5c
#
_cell.length_a   1.000
_cell.length_b   1.000
_cell.length_c   1.000
_cell.angle_alpha   90.00
_cell.angle_beta   90.00
_cell.angle_gamma   90.00
#
_symmetry.space_group_name_H-M   'P 1'
#
loop_
_entity.id
_entity.type
_entity.pdbx_description
1 polymer ?
#
loop_
_entity_poly.entity_id
_entity_poly.type
_entity_poly.pdbx_seq_one_letter_code
_entity_poly.pdbx_strand_id
1 'polypeptide(L)'
;MNKYGTILIVDDNTSILTAMRYLLDGTFERILTLTQPDDILKTMAQEEIDIVLLDMNFTLGVNSGQEGLFWLRAIRKQHPRTPVVLLTAYAEVSLAVKGLKSGAADFITKPWDNDELVRKLKDVLDMQQEIVSLDEMEKEHIRKTIDRCHGNLTQAAELLGITRQTLYNKMKRLS
;
A
#
# COMPACT_ATOMS: atom_id res chain seq x y z
N MET A 1 -6.13 -20.38 -5.79
CA MET A 1 -6.01 -19.26 -4.84
C MET A 1 -5.78 -18.00 -5.68
N ASN A 2 -6.55 -16.95 -5.47
CA ASN A 2 -6.26 -15.67 -6.12
C ASN A 2 -4.94 -15.14 -5.57
N LYS A 3 -4.03 -14.74 -6.46
CA LYS A 3 -2.80 -14.04 -6.10
C LYS A 3 -3.13 -12.57 -5.81
N TYR A 4 -2.37 -11.96 -4.92
CA TYR A 4 -2.39 -10.50 -4.73
C TYR A 4 -1.71 -9.81 -5.92
N GLY A 5 -1.94 -8.52 -6.13
CA GLY A 5 -1.40 -7.76 -7.26
C GLY A 5 0.14 -7.66 -7.29
N THR A 6 0.67 -6.45 -7.35
CA THR A 6 2.12 -6.21 -7.52
C THR A 6 2.77 -5.78 -6.20
N ILE A 7 3.85 -6.47 -5.80
CA ILE A 7 4.73 -6.04 -4.71
C ILE A 7 6.02 -5.44 -5.26
N LEU A 8 6.46 -4.31 -4.72
CA LEU A 8 7.78 -3.74 -4.93
C LEU A 8 8.66 -4.00 -3.71
N ILE A 9 9.78 -4.68 -3.91
CA ILE A 9 10.76 -4.99 -2.84
C ILE A 9 12.02 -4.18 -3.10
N VAL A 10 12.46 -3.44 -2.09
CA VAL A 10 13.64 -2.57 -2.17
C VAL A 10 14.62 -2.93 -1.07
N ASP A 11 15.75 -3.50 -1.46
CA ASP A 11 16.83 -3.95 -0.57
C ASP A 11 18.14 -4.00 -1.37
N ASP A 12 19.23 -3.46 -0.86
CA ASP A 12 20.52 -3.45 -1.55
C ASP A 12 21.17 -4.85 -1.63
N ASN A 13 20.71 -5.80 -0.84
CA ASN A 13 21.17 -7.17 -0.82
C ASN A 13 20.44 -8.03 -1.87
N THR A 14 21.10 -8.32 -2.96
CA THR A 14 20.54 -9.14 -4.05
C THR A 14 20.17 -10.57 -3.63
N SER A 15 20.82 -11.14 -2.61
CA SER A 15 20.48 -12.46 -2.09
C SER A 15 19.12 -12.41 -1.36
N ILE A 16 18.83 -11.33 -0.63
CA ILE A 16 17.53 -11.10 0.00
C ILE A 16 16.47 -10.96 -1.08
N LEU A 17 16.69 -10.13 -2.11
CA LEU A 17 15.75 -9.97 -3.22
C LEU A 17 15.44 -11.30 -3.91
N THR A 18 16.45 -12.13 -4.13
CA THR A 18 16.29 -13.46 -4.74
C THR A 18 15.45 -14.37 -3.84
N ALA A 19 15.76 -14.45 -2.54
CA ALA A 19 15.02 -15.26 -1.58
C ALA A 19 13.53 -14.81 -1.50
N MET A 20 13.29 -13.50 -1.45
CA MET A 20 11.94 -12.94 -1.43
C MET A 20 11.14 -13.26 -2.69
N ARG A 21 11.77 -13.21 -3.87
CA ARG A 21 11.11 -13.60 -5.13
C ARG A 21 10.62 -15.05 -5.07
N TYR A 22 11.46 -15.99 -4.63
CA TYR A 22 11.05 -17.39 -4.50
C TYR A 22 9.95 -17.58 -3.45
N LEU A 23 10.07 -16.90 -2.31
CA LEU A 23 9.10 -17.01 -1.22
C LEU A 23 7.70 -16.49 -1.63
N LEU A 24 7.66 -15.39 -2.39
CA LEU A 24 6.44 -14.66 -2.69
C LEU A 24 5.81 -15.00 -4.05
N ASP A 25 6.48 -15.80 -4.90
CA ASP A 25 6.01 -16.16 -6.25
C ASP A 25 4.60 -16.80 -6.24
N GLY A 26 4.30 -17.60 -5.21
CA GLY A 26 2.96 -18.20 -5.03
C GLY A 26 1.90 -17.23 -4.50
N THR A 27 2.30 -16.05 -4.01
CA THR A 27 1.42 -15.10 -3.29
C THR A 27 1.05 -13.89 -4.15
N PHE A 28 1.99 -13.35 -4.93
CA PHE A 28 1.80 -12.14 -5.74
C PHE A 28 1.75 -12.48 -7.23
N GLU A 29 1.00 -11.68 -8.00
CA GLU A 29 0.97 -11.78 -9.46
C GLU A 29 2.28 -11.29 -10.08
N ARG A 30 2.80 -10.18 -9.55
CA ARG A 30 4.06 -9.57 -10.00
C ARG A 30 4.93 -9.19 -8.81
N ILE A 31 6.23 -9.44 -8.93
CA ILE A 31 7.23 -9.09 -7.94
C ILE A 31 8.30 -8.25 -8.62
N LEU A 32 8.33 -6.97 -8.29
CA LEU A 32 9.36 -6.03 -8.75
C LEU A 32 10.41 -5.87 -7.65
N THR A 33 11.67 -5.73 -8.05
CA THR A 33 12.79 -5.60 -7.11
C THR A 33 13.69 -4.46 -7.51
N LEU A 34 14.14 -3.67 -6.54
CA LEU A 34 15.12 -2.60 -6.70
C LEU A 34 16.25 -2.79 -5.70
N THR A 35 17.49 -2.59 -6.15
CA THR A 35 18.69 -2.58 -5.29
C THR A 35 19.03 -1.17 -4.82
N GLN A 36 18.44 -0.14 -5.43
CA GLN A 36 18.67 1.26 -5.11
C GLN A 36 17.33 1.96 -4.86
N PRO A 37 17.22 2.72 -3.76
CA PRO A 37 15.98 3.37 -3.41
C PRO A 37 15.64 4.59 -4.28
N ASP A 38 16.61 5.16 -4.99
CA ASP A 38 16.42 6.33 -5.85
C ASP A 38 15.43 6.08 -7.00
N ASP A 39 15.28 4.83 -7.43
CA ASP A 39 14.34 4.44 -8.49
C ASP A 39 12.91 4.16 -8.00
N ILE A 40 12.65 4.19 -6.69
CA ILE A 40 11.33 3.86 -6.11
C ILE A 40 10.22 4.70 -6.74
N LEU A 41 10.31 6.02 -6.64
CA LEU A 41 9.24 6.92 -7.10
C LEU A 41 9.03 6.86 -8.62
N LYS A 42 10.11 6.67 -9.38
CA LYS A 42 10.04 6.48 -10.82
C LYS A 42 9.32 5.18 -11.18
N THR A 43 9.66 4.09 -10.50
CA THR A 43 9.00 2.80 -10.69
C THR A 43 7.52 2.88 -10.34
N MET A 44 7.17 3.49 -9.21
CA MET A 44 5.79 3.66 -8.78
C MET A 44 4.96 4.60 -9.68
N ALA A 45 5.61 5.49 -10.42
CA ALA A 45 4.93 6.34 -11.42
C ALA A 45 4.65 5.58 -12.74
N GLN A 46 5.38 4.50 -13.03
CA GLN A 46 5.29 3.73 -14.28
C GLN A 46 4.51 2.42 -14.11
N GLU A 47 4.45 1.89 -12.89
CA GLU A 47 3.86 0.59 -12.56
C GLU A 47 2.82 0.74 -11.45
N GLU A 48 1.73 -0.02 -11.54
CA GLU A 48 0.78 -0.13 -10.45
C GLU A 48 1.36 -1.01 -9.34
N ILE A 49 1.59 -0.42 -8.18
CA ILE A 49 2.17 -1.08 -7.00
C ILE A 49 1.13 -1.13 -5.89
N ASP A 50 0.78 -2.34 -5.45
CA ASP A 50 -0.21 -2.56 -4.38
C ASP A 50 0.42 -2.49 -3.00
N ILE A 51 1.69 -2.86 -2.85
CA ILE A 51 2.43 -2.83 -1.58
C ILE A 51 3.93 -2.66 -1.83
N VAL A 52 4.60 -1.94 -0.93
CA VAL A 52 6.07 -1.78 -0.93
C VAL A 52 6.65 -2.45 0.30
N LEU A 53 7.66 -3.31 0.10
CA LEU A 53 8.51 -3.85 1.15
C LEU A 53 9.86 -3.13 1.07
N LEU A 54 10.18 -2.33 2.08
CA LEU A 54 11.27 -1.36 2.06
C LEU A 54 12.30 -1.64 3.14
N ASP A 55 13.55 -1.89 2.75
CA ASP A 55 14.65 -1.94 3.71
C ASP A 55 14.89 -0.58 4.37
N MET A 56 15.36 -0.62 5.61
CA MET A 56 15.63 0.59 6.39
C MET A 56 17.02 1.17 6.10
N ASN A 57 17.96 0.38 5.60
CA ASN A 57 19.35 0.79 5.40
C ASN A 57 19.87 0.34 4.03
N PHE A 58 20.41 1.29 3.25
CA PHE A 58 20.96 1.07 1.91
C PHE A 58 22.45 1.37 1.81
N THR A 59 23.05 2.00 2.84
CA THR A 59 24.46 2.33 2.87
C THR A 59 25.23 1.32 3.74
N LEU A 60 26.16 0.60 3.13
CA LEU A 60 27.03 -0.36 3.83
C LEU A 60 27.71 0.27 5.06
N GLY A 61 27.48 -0.34 6.22
CA GLY A 61 28.09 0.09 7.48
C GLY A 61 27.40 1.28 8.18
N VAL A 62 26.32 1.81 7.62
CA VAL A 62 25.51 2.88 8.25
C VAL A 62 24.13 2.31 8.59
N ASN A 63 23.95 1.88 9.82
CA ASN A 63 22.70 1.33 10.33
C ASN A 63 21.88 2.40 11.06
N SER A 64 21.64 3.55 10.40
CA SER A 64 20.88 4.63 11.02
C SER A 64 19.36 4.54 10.79
N GLY A 65 18.91 3.77 9.79
CA GLY A 65 17.50 3.68 9.37
C GLY A 65 16.92 4.99 8.82
N GLN A 66 17.73 6.04 8.71
CA GLN A 66 17.30 7.36 8.25
C GLN A 66 16.90 7.33 6.77
N GLU A 67 17.58 6.51 5.97
CA GLU A 67 17.31 6.36 4.55
C GLU A 67 15.93 5.72 4.33
N GLY A 68 15.62 4.62 5.03
CA GLY A 68 14.30 4.00 4.95
C GLY A 68 13.17 4.94 5.39
N LEU A 69 13.38 5.72 6.47
CA LEU A 69 12.41 6.73 6.91
C LEU A 69 12.23 7.87 5.90
N PHE A 70 13.29 8.29 5.24
CA PHE A 70 13.24 9.31 4.17
C PHE A 70 12.38 8.80 3.01
N TRP A 71 12.66 7.60 2.51
CA TRP A 71 11.91 7.02 1.39
C TRP A 71 10.48 6.69 1.75
N LEU A 72 10.21 6.19 2.96
CA LEU A 72 8.86 6.02 3.46
C LEU A 72 8.04 7.31 3.37
N ARG A 73 8.59 8.43 3.83
CA ARG A 73 7.91 9.74 3.77
C ARG A 73 7.69 10.20 2.33
N ALA A 74 8.67 9.97 1.44
CA ALA A 74 8.54 10.31 0.02
C ALA A 74 7.42 9.50 -0.65
N ILE A 75 7.37 8.19 -0.40
CA ILE A 75 6.30 7.31 -0.91
C ILE A 75 4.95 7.77 -0.36
N ARG A 76 4.82 7.96 0.96
CA ARG A 76 3.56 8.38 1.58
C ARG A 76 3.03 9.72 1.06
N LYS A 77 3.93 10.63 0.67
CA LYS A 77 3.56 11.93 0.10
C LYS A 77 2.99 11.81 -1.32
N GLN A 78 3.57 10.97 -2.17
CA GLN A 78 3.19 10.86 -3.57
C GLN A 78 2.16 9.74 -3.82
N HIS A 79 2.26 8.66 -3.05
CA HIS A 79 1.39 7.47 -3.15
C HIS A 79 0.74 7.14 -1.79
N PRO A 80 -0.14 8.01 -1.27
CA PRO A 80 -0.70 7.87 0.09
C PRO A 80 -1.55 6.60 0.29
N ARG A 81 -2.02 5.98 -0.79
CA ARG A 81 -2.83 4.75 -0.73
C ARG A 81 -1.99 3.47 -0.75
N THR A 82 -0.76 3.50 -1.24
CA THR A 82 0.11 2.32 -1.30
C THR A 82 0.72 2.07 0.08
N PRO A 83 0.41 0.95 0.76
CA PRO A 83 0.99 0.61 2.04
C PRO A 83 2.48 0.28 1.90
N VAL A 84 3.24 0.67 2.92
CA VAL A 84 4.67 0.40 3.02
C VAL A 84 4.93 -0.43 4.26
N VAL A 85 5.53 -1.61 4.09
CA VAL A 85 6.04 -2.46 5.16
C VAL A 85 7.55 -2.32 5.22
N LEU A 86 8.09 -2.10 6.42
CA LEU A 86 9.52 -1.89 6.62
C LEU A 86 10.23 -3.21 6.93
N LEU A 87 11.41 -3.42 6.34
CA LEU A 87 12.36 -4.45 6.75
C LEU A 87 13.42 -3.82 7.65
N THR A 88 13.63 -4.37 8.85
CA THR A 88 14.56 -3.78 9.82
C THR A 88 15.39 -4.87 10.51
N ALA A 89 16.64 -4.56 10.87
CA ALA A 89 17.42 -5.43 11.71
C ALA A 89 16.83 -5.49 13.14
N TYR A 90 16.98 -6.61 13.84
CA TYR A 90 16.44 -6.80 15.19
C TYR A 90 16.88 -5.72 16.18
N ALA A 91 18.09 -5.20 16.02
CA ALA A 91 18.61 -4.11 16.87
C ALA A 91 17.95 -2.74 16.65
N GLU A 92 17.13 -2.59 15.63
CA GLU A 92 16.56 -1.32 15.16
C GLU A 92 15.03 -1.18 15.36
N VAL A 93 14.46 -1.98 16.28
CA VAL A 93 13.01 -1.93 16.56
C VAL A 93 12.53 -0.52 16.93
N SER A 94 13.36 0.29 17.58
CA SER A 94 13.03 1.68 17.87
C SER A 94 12.83 2.54 16.61
N LEU A 95 13.55 2.22 15.53
CA LEU A 95 13.38 2.85 14.22
C LEU A 95 12.12 2.36 13.51
N ALA A 96 11.79 1.08 13.63
CA ALA A 96 10.53 0.55 13.13
C ALA A 96 9.33 1.24 13.76
N VAL A 97 9.35 1.51 15.07
CA VAL A 97 8.31 2.29 15.77
C VAL A 97 8.22 3.72 15.23
N LYS A 98 9.35 4.37 14.93
CA LYS A 98 9.35 5.68 14.26
C LYS A 98 8.74 5.59 12.85
N GLY A 99 9.02 4.52 12.12
CA GLY A 99 8.44 4.23 10.82
C GLY A 99 6.92 4.12 10.86
N LEU A 100 6.38 3.36 11.81
CA LEU A 100 4.93 3.25 12.02
C LEU A 100 4.29 4.62 12.30
N LYS A 101 4.91 5.43 13.17
CA LYS A 101 4.47 6.81 13.42
C LYS A 101 4.58 7.73 12.18
N SER A 102 5.44 7.39 11.24
CA SER A 102 5.62 8.11 9.97
C SER A 102 4.72 7.59 8.84
N GLY A 103 3.84 6.62 9.13
CA GLY A 103 2.84 6.11 8.22
C GLY A 103 3.20 4.79 7.52
N ALA A 104 4.18 4.03 8.02
CA ALA A 104 4.35 2.64 7.61
C ALA A 104 3.13 1.81 8.07
N ALA A 105 2.74 0.83 7.26
CA ALA A 105 1.63 -0.05 7.59
C ALA A 105 2.02 -1.11 8.63
N ASP A 106 3.22 -1.66 8.52
CA ASP A 106 3.80 -2.63 9.47
C ASP A 106 5.32 -2.68 9.31
N PHE A 107 5.98 -3.52 10.10
CA PHE A 107 7.40 -3.84 9.95
C PHE A 107 7.68 -5.32 10.14
N ILE A 108 8.79 -5.79 9.58
CA ILE A 108 9.29 -7.15 9.67
C ILE A 108 10.76 -7.08 10.09
N THR A 109 11.14 -7.88 11.06
CA THR A 109 12.54 -7.95 11.54
C THR A 109 13.36 -8.96 10.75
N LYS A 110 14.62 -8.64 10.48
CA LYS A 110 15.62 -9.56 9.93
C LYS A 110 16.37 -10.26 11.08
N PRO A 111 16.54 -11.60 11.10
CA PRO A 111 15.96 -12.57 10.18
C PRO A 111 14.44 -12.74 10.41
N TRP A 112 13.71 -13.03 9.35
CA TRP A 112 12.25 -13.24 9.41
C TRP A 112 11.90 -14.74 9.42
N ASP A 113 10.71 -15.04 9.89
CA ASP A 113 10.01 -16.27 9.62
C ASP A 113 9.19 -16.12 8.30
N ASN A 114 9.27 -17.12 7.43
CA ASN A 114 8.65 -17.06 6.11
C ASN A 114 7.12 -16.97 6.17
N ASP A 115 6.50 -17.75 7.06
CA ASP A 115 5.05 -17.77 7.20
C ASP A 115 4.54 -16.47 7.83
N GLU A 116 5.26 -15.95 8.81
CA GLU A 116 4.95 -14.66 9.43
C GLU A 116 5.06 -13.51 8.43
N LEU A 117 6.12 -13.47 7.61
CA LEU A 117 6.30 -12.46 6.58
C LEU A 117 5.15 -12.47 5.58
N VAL A 118 4.82 -13.63 5.02
CA VAL A 118 3.73 -13.77 4.06
C VAL A 118 2.40 -13.36 4.68
N ARG A 119 2.13 -13.77 5.92
CA ARG A 119 0.91 -13.42 6.65
C ARG A 119 0.80 -11.91 6.84
N LYS A 120 1.84 -11.24 7.33
CA LYS A 120 1.84 -9.78 7.54
C LYS A 120 1.58 -8.99 6.26
N LEU A 121 2.19 -9.39 5.13
CA LEU A 121 1.94 -8.75 3.84
C LEU A 121 0.48 -8.91 3.40
N LYS A 122 -0.11 -10.09 3.58
CA LYS A 122 -1.53 -10.35 3.28
C LYS A 122 -2.45 -9.52 4.18
N ASP A 123 -2.22 -9.52 5.49
CA ASP A 123 -3.03 -8.78 6.45
C ASP A 123 -3.07 -7.27 6.12
N VAL A 124 -1.93 -6.69 5.72
CA VAL A 124 -1.83 -5.29 5.29
C VAL A 124 -2.66 -5.03 4.03
N LEU A 125 -2.62 -5.94 3.04
CA LEU A 125 -3.38 -5.80 1.80
C LEU A 125 -4.87 -6.02 2.01
N ASP A 126 -5.26 -6.98 2.84
CA ASP A 126 -6.65 -7.27 3.14
C ASP A 126 -7.32 -6.08 3.87
N MET A 127 -6.63 -5.45 4.83
CA MET A 127 -7.07 -4.21 5.46
C MET A 127 -7.27 -3.08 4.45
N GLN A 128 -6.36 -2.96 3.47
CA GLN A 128 -6.46 -1.94 2.43
C GLN A 128 -7.66 -2.21 1.48
N GLN A 129 -7.93 -3.47 1.15
CA GLN A 129 -9.08 -3.86 0.33
C GLN A 129 -10.41 -3.58 1.02
N GLU A 130 -10.51 -3.77 2.33
CA GLU A 130 -11.72 -3.41 3.09
C GLU A 130 -12.04 -1.92 2.99
N ILE A 131 -11.02 -1.04 3.08
CA ILE A 131 -11.20 0.40 2.93
C ILE A 131 -11.64 0.77 1.51
N VAL A 132 -11.04 0.15 0.48
CA VAL A 132 -11.45 0.33 -0.93
C VAL A 132 -12.87 -0.22 -1.15
N SER A 133 -13.21 -1.35 -0.52
CA SER A 133 -14.53 -1.97 -0.59
C SER A 133 -15.65 -1.04 -0.10
N LEU A 134 -15.44 -0.28 0.98
CA LEU A 134 -16.43 0.71 1.46
C LEU A 134 -16.63 1.86 0.47
N ASP A 135 -15.56 2.39 -0.13
CA ASP A 135 -15.64 3.42 -1.16
C ASP A 135 -16.35 2.91 -2.43
N GLU A 136 -16.06 1.67 -2.84
CA GLU A 136 -16.76 1.06 -3.99
C GLU A 136 -18.24 0.78 -3.68
N MET A 137 -18.57 0.34 -2.48
CA MET A 137 -19.98 0.15 -2.05
C MET A 137 -20.72 1.50 -2.05
N GLU A 138 -20.11 2.59 -1.59
CA GLU A 138 -20.70 3.93 -1.65
C GLU A 138 -20.94 4.36 -3.10
N LYS A 139 -19.96 4.17 -3.98
CA LYS A 139 -20.08 4.46 -5.42
C LYS A 139 -21.24 3.70 -6.04
N GLU A 140 -21.27 2.41 -5.83
CA GLU A 140 -22.29 1.55 -6.42
C GLU A 140 -23.69 1.89 -5.89
N HIS A 141 -23.82 2.20 -4.61
CA HIS A 141 -25.07 2.58 -4.00
C HIS A 141 -25.58 3.92 -4.57
N ILE A 142 -24.71 4.91 -4.71
CA ILE A 142 -25.05 6.21 -5.35
C ILE A 142 -25.50 5.97 -6.78
N ARG A 143 -24.74 5.22 -7.59
CA ARG A 143 -25.07 4.95 -8.99
C ARG A 143 -26.41 4.25 -9.14
N LYS A 144 -26.64 3.17 -8.40
CA LYS A 144 -27.92 2.43 -8.42
C LYS A 144 -29.11 3.32 -8.02
N THR A 145 -28.91 4.23 -7.06
CA THR A 145 -29.98 5.13 -6.62
C THR A 145 -30.31 6.17 -7.71
N ILE A 146 -29.31 6.72 -8.39
CA ILE A 146 -29.52 7.65 -9.51
C ILE A 146 -30.24 6.95 -10.65
N ASP A 147 -29.84 5.73 -11.00
CA ASP A 147 -30.47 4.94 -12.07
C ASP A 147 -31.95 4.65 -11.73
N ARG A 148 -32.26 4.28 -10.48
CA ARG A 148 -33.65 4.09 -9.99
C ARG A 148 -34.51 5.36 -10.08
N CYS A 149 -33.87 6.52 -9.95
CA CYS A 149 -34.52 7.82 -10.10
C CYS A 149 -34.51 8.35 -11.54
N HIS A 150 -34.15 7.52 -12.51
CA HIS A 150 -34.05 7.91 -13.94
C HIS A 150 -33.20 9.18 -14.17
N GLY A 151 -32.11 9.33 -13.41
CA GLY A 151 -31.20 10.47 -13.45
C GLY A 151 -31.66 11.71 -12.67
N ASN A 152 -32.79 11.66 -11.98
CA ASN A 152 -33.26 12.77 -11.14
C ASN A 152 -32.42 12.87 -9.86
N LEU A 153 -31.42 13.77 -9.89
CA LEU A 153 -30.47 13.94 -8.78
C LEU A 153 -31.12 14.50 -7.50
N THR A 154 -32.22 15.25 -7.60
CA THR A 154 -32.93 15.76 -6.42
C THR A 154 -33.60 14.61 -5.69
N GLN A 155 -34.32 13.77 -6.39
CA GLN A 155 -35.00 12.60 -5.84
C GLN A 155 -33.95 11.55 -5.33
N ALA A 156 -32.84 11.37 -6.05
CA ALA A 156 -31.78 10.49 -5.62
C ALA A 156 -31.13 10.96 -4.31
N ALA A 157 -30.88 12.27 -4.17
CA ALA A 157 -30.33 12.86 -2.95
C ALA A 157 -31.26 12.66 -1.75
N GLU A 158 -32.58 12.85 -1.93
CA GLU A 158 -33.59 12.59 -0.91
C GLU A 158 -33.57 11.13 -0.45
N LEU A 159 -33.54 10.17 -1.40
CA LEU A 159 -33.47 8.74 -1.08
C LEU A 159 -32.16 8.33 -0.38
N LEU A 160 -31.07 9.02 -0.68
CA LEU A 160 -29.75 8.81 -0.05
C LEU A 160 -29.62 9.53 1.31
N GLY A 161 -30.60 10.35 1.69
CA GLY A 161 -30.56 11.13 2.94
C GLY A 161 -29.50 12.23 2.96
N ILE A 162 -29.11 12.75 1.77
CA ILE A 162 -28.09 13.80 1.62
C ILE A 162 -28.64 14.97 0.79
N THR A 163 -27.94 16.12 0.82
CA THR A 163 -28.30 17.24 -0.04
C THR A 163 -27.89 16.97 -1.49
N ARG A 164 -28.59 17.61 -2.45
CA ARG A 164 -28.22 17.54 -3.89
C ARG A 164 -26.77 18.00 -4.14
N GLN A 165 -26.32 19.02 -3.40
CA GLN A 165 -24.95 19.52 -3.49
C GLN A 165 -23.92 18.46 -3.01
N THR A 166 -24.24 17.77 -1.91
CA THR A 166 -23.40 16.67 -1.39
C THR A 166 -23.34 15.53 -2.41
N LEU A 167 -24.47 15.16 -3.01
CA LEU A 167 -24.51 14.14 -4.06
C LEU A 167 -23.63 14.53 -5.25
N TYR A 168 -23.74 15.75 -5.73
CA TYR A 168 -22.93 16.27 -6.83
C TYR A 168 -21.42 16.24 -6.52
N ASN A 169 -21.04 16.66 -5.32
CA ASN A 169 -19.64 16.62 -4.88
C ASN A 169 -19.11 15.18 -4.79
N LYS A 170 -19.92 14.24 -4.29
CA LYS A 170 -19.56 12.81 -4.25
C LYS A 170 -19.39 12.26 -5.68
N MET A 171 -20.29 12.50 -6.57
CA MET A 171 -20.16 12.08 -7.97
C MET A 171 -18.88 12.60 -8.64
N LYS A 172 -18.50 13.85 -8.40
CA LYS A 172 -17.27 14.45 -8.93
C LYS A 172 -15.98 13.81 -8.36
N ARG A 173 -16.03 13.33 -7.11
CA ARG A 173 -14.90 12.60 -6.47
C ARG A 173 -14.77 11.16 -6.97
N LEU A 174 -15.87 10.62 -7.51
CA LEU A 174 -16.01 9.23 -7.90
C LEU A 174 -15.82 9.01 -9.43
N SER A 175 -15.70 10.11 -10.20
CA SER A 175 -15.30 10.12 -11.62
C SER A 175 -13.80 10.15 -11.74
#